data_b31bb0b64598950b268ad3a1529b09ae
#
_entry.id   b31bb0b64598950b268ad3a1529b09ae
#
_cell.length_a   1.000
_cell.length_b   1.000
_cell.length_c   1.000
_cell.angle_alpha   90.00
_cell.angle_beta   90.00
_cell.angle_gamma   90.00
#
_symmetry.space_group_name_H-M   'P 1'
#
loop_
_entity.id
_entity.type
_entity.pdbx_description
1 polymer ?
#
loop_
_entity_poly.entity_id
_entity_poly.type
_entity_poly.pdbx_seq_one_letter_code
_entity_poly.pdbx_strand_id
1 'polypeptide(L)'
;EDLLNEADEAGVKVVLNATVCGMYQDKEITVRIGDEIHHFKGDSIIIATGAAENMVTFPGWTLPGVIGAGAAQTMMNLHGVKPGSRILMLGSGNVGLVVSYQLIQCGCEVVALVDAAPRIGGYGVHAAKVARTGVPFYLSHTIVTAEGDDHVTGVTIAEVDSSFKFIPGTEKHFDVDTKCF
;
A
#
# COMPACT_ATOMS: atom_id res chain seq x y z
N GLU A 1 13.55 3.28 -20.17
CA GLU A 1 14.32 2.81 -21.36
C GLU A 1 15.81 2.97 -21.13
N ASP A 2 16.29 4.13 -20.67
CA ASP A 2 17.74 4.41 -20.51
C ASP A 2 18.45 3.43 -19.57
N LEU A 3 17.86 3.12 -18.40
CA LEU A 3 18.43 2.17 -17.43
C LEU A 3 18.51 0.72 -17.95
N LEU A 4 17.57 0.30 -18.81
CA LEU A 4 17.61 -1.03 -19.43
C LEU A 4 18.73 -1.11 -20.46
N ASN A 5 18.93 -0.05 -21.24
CA ASN A 5 20.01 0.05 -22.21
C ASN A 5 21.37 0.05 -21.49
N GLU A 6 21.52 0.82 -20.42
CA GLU A 6 22.74 0.83 -19.59
C GLU A 6 23.04 -0.56 -18.99
N ALA A 7 22.02 -1.31 -18.55
CA ALA A 7 22.20 -2.65 -18.04
C ALA A 7 22.66 -3.63 -19.13
N ASP A 8 22.12 -3.52 -20.35
CA ASP A 8 22.52 -4.33 -21.51
C ASP A 8 23.96 -4.02 -21.94
N GLU A 9 24.30 -2.73 -22.05
CA GLU A 9 25.67 -2.27 -22.33
C GLU A 9 26.69 -2.73 -21.28
N ALA A 10 26.27 -2.82 -20.00
CA ALA A 10 27.07 -3.36 -18.91
C ALA A 10 27.17 -4.90 -18.93
N GLY A 11 26.53 -5.57 -19.88
CA GLY A 11 26.55 -7.03 -20.00
C GLY A 11 25.71 -7.76 -18.94
N VAL A 12 24.69 -7.11 -18.38
CA VAL A 12 23.77 -7.73 -17.40
C VAL A 12 22.91 -8.77 -18.08
N LYS A 13 23.00 -10.02 -17.63
CA LYS A 13 22.14 -11.09 -18.12
C LYS A 13 20.77 -11.03 -17.44
N VAL A 14 19.75 -10.63 -18.17
CA VAL A 14 18.36 -10.64 -17.71
C VAL A 14 17.70 -11.98 -18.03
N VAL A 15 17.10 -12.64 -17.04
CA VAL A 15 16.36 -13.90 -17.21
C VAL A 15 14.92 -13.65 -16.84
N LEU A 16 14.03 -13.62 -17.84
CA LEU A 16 12.59 -13.39 -17.66
C LEU A 16 11.85 -14.72 -17.41
N ASN A 17 10.64 -14.63 -16.87
CA ASN A 17 9.79 -15.78 -16.51
C ASN A 17 10.51 -16.80 -15.62
N ALA A 18 11.40 -16.31 -14.75
CA ALA A 18 12.20 -17.07 -13.83
C ALA A 18 11.75 -16.84 -12.40
N THR A 19 11.50 -17.93 -11.67
CA THR A 19 11.08 -17.89 -10.26
C THR A 19 12.18 -18.44 -9.38
N VAL A 20 12.70 -17.64 -8.45
CA VAL A 20 13.64 -18.11 -7.42
C VAL A 20 12.87 -18.96 -6.41
N CYS A 21 13.20 -20.26 -6.34
CA CYS A 21 12.55 -21.24 -5.47
C CYS A 21 13.31 -21.46 -4.16
N GLY A 22 14.61 -21.18 -4.13
CA GLY A 22 15.46 -21.37 -2.95
C GLY A 22 16.69 -20.49 -2.99
N MET A 23 17.18 -20.15 -1.79
CA MET A 23 18.44 -19.43 -1.59
C MET A 23 19.20 -20.11 -0.46
N TYR A 24 20.48 -20.35 -0.66
CA TYR A 24 21.32 -21.15 0.24
C TYR A 24 22.50 -20.32 0.79
N GLN A 25 23.09 -20.80 1.90
CA GLN A 25 24.14 -20.06 2.62
C GLN A 25 25.44 -19.86 1.81
N ASP A 26 25.72 -20.74 0.85
CA ASP A 26 26.88 -20.65 -0.02
C ASP A 26 26.69 -19.72 -1.23
N LYS A 27 25.64 -18.86 -1.17
CA LYS A 27 25.23 -17.91 -2.22
C LYS A 27 24.82 -18.58 -3.53
N GLU A 28 24.28 -19.77 -3.41
CA GLU A 28 23.61 -20.49 -4.48
C GLU A 28 22.10 -20.21 -4.42
N ILE A 29 21.48 -20.04 -5.58
CA ILE A 29 20.03 -19.93 -5.75
C ILE A 29 19.52 -21.02 -6.70
N THR A 30 18.37 -21.55 -6.38
CA THR A 30 17.63 -22.46 -7.27
C THR A 30 16.52 -21.67 -7.96
N VAL A 31 16.47 -21.75 -9.28
CA VAL A 31 15.57 -20.95 -10.11
C VAL A 31 14.80 -21.88 -11.05
N ARG A 32 13.49 -21.77 -11.06
CA ARG A 32 12.63 -22.44 -12.06
C ARG A 32 12.45 -21.51 -13.27
N ILE A 33 12.78 -22.04 -14.45
CA ILE A 33 12.59 -21.37 -15.75
C ILE A 33 11.78 -22.33 -16.63
N GLY A 34 10.53 -22.00 -16.90
CA GLY A 34 9.60 -22.96 -17.50
C GLY A 34 9.40 -24.20 -16.60
N ASP A 35 9.71 -25.39 -17.12
CA ASP A 35 9.61 -26.66 -16.40
C ASP A 35 10.98 -27.16 -15.87
N GLU A 36 12.03 -26.41 -16.06
CA GLU A 36 13.40 -26.77 -15.66
C GLU A 36 13.85 -26.05 -14.39
N ILE A 37 14.70 -26.72 -13.63
CA ILE A 37 15.36 -26.16 -12.45
C ILE A 37 16.82 -25.89 -12.79
N HIS A 38 17.23 -24.64 -12.54
CA HIS A 38 18.59 -24.16 -12.75
C HIS A 38 19.21 -23.74 -11.42
N HIS A 39 20.52 -23.88 -11.31
CA HIS A 39 21.31 -23.44 -10.17
C HIS A 39 22.24 -22.30 -10.60
N PHE A 40 22.23 -21.23 -9.86
CA PHE A 40 23.13 -20.09 -10.05
C PHE A 40 23.91 -19.84 -8.77
N LYS A 41 25.19 -19.51 -8.90
CA LYS A 41 26.06 -19.15 -7.78
C LYS A 41 26.70 -17.80 -8.06
N GLY A 42 26.70 -16.93 -7.06
CA GLY A 42 27.30 -15.59 -7.16
C GLY A 42 28.17 -15.25 -5.97
N ASP A 43 28.97 -14.22 -6.11
CA ASP A 43 29.76 -13.67 -5.00
C ASP A 43 28.89 -12.86 -4.03
N SER A 44 27.77 -12.32 -4.52
CA SER A 44 26.79 -11.59 -3.74
C SER A 44 25.40 -11.78 -4.33
N ILE A 45 24.37 -11.71 -3.48
CA ILE A 45 22.96 -11.78 -3.88
C ILE A 45 22.28 -10.51 -3.41
N ILE A 46 21.61 -9.80 -4.33
CA ILE A 46 20.76 -8.65 -4.03
C ILE A 46 19.30 -9.09 -4.18
N ILE A 47 18.53 -8.97 -3.10
CA ILE A 47 17.10 -9.28 -3.08
C ILE A 47 16.34 -7.97 -3.33
N ALA A 48 15.66 -7.88 -4.47
CA ALA A 48 14.89 -6.71 -4.89
C ALA A 48 13.46 -7.12 -5.34
N THR A 49 12.84 -8.01 -4.58
CA THR A 49 11.54 -8.64 -4.91
C THR A 49 10.32 -7.76 -4.60
N GLY A 50 10.53 -6.53 -4.17
CA GLY A 50 9.47 -5.62 -3.76
C GLY A 50 8.93 -5.94 -2.36
N ALA A 51 7.68 -5.58 -2.11
CA ALA A 51 7.01 -5.74 -0.83
C ALA A 51 5.60 -6.27 -1.02
N ALA A 52 5.12 -7.05 -0.05
CA ALA A 52 3.73 -7.43 0.11
C ALA A 52 3.14 -6.68 1.32
N GLU A 53 1.87 -6.32 1.24
CA GLU A 53 1.19 -5.65 2.34
C GLU A 53 0.68 -6.64 3.38
N ASN A 54 0.89 -6.30 4.65
CA ASN A 54 0.20 -6.93 5.77
C ASN A 54 -1.07 -6.14 6.06
N MET A 55 -2.23 -6.72 5.74
CA MET A 55 -3.51 -6.09 5.97
C MET A 55 -3.81 -5.97 7.47
N VAL A 56 -4.28 -4.80 7.89
CA VAL A 56 -4.84 -4.60 9.23
C VAL A 56 -6.26 -5.14 9.23
N THR A 57 -6.56 -6.03 10.17
CA THR A 57 -7.89 -6.64 10.28
C THR A 57 -8.79 -5.83 11.22
N PHE A 58 -10.01 -5.54 10.78
CA PHE A 58 -11.06 -4.87 11.53
C PHE A 58 -12.43 -5.36 11.04
N PRO A 59 -13.54 -5.17 11.75
CA PRO A 59 -14.86 -5.53 11.27
C PRO A 59 -15.13 -4.93 9.87
N GLY A 60 -15.53 -5.76 8.91
CA GLY A 60 -15.79 -5.34 7.53
C GLY A 60 -14.56 -5.24 6.61
N TRP A 61 -13.35 -5.60 7.06
CA TRP A 61 -12.13 -5.51 6.24
C TRP A 61 -12.14 -6.36 4.97
N THR A 62 -13.04 -7.33 4.86
CA THR A 62 -13.21 -8.19 3.67
C THR A 62 -14.22 -7.67 2.67
N LEU A 63 -14.89 -6.56 2.95
CA LEU A 63 -15.82 -5.95 1.99
C LEU A 63 -15.09 -5.54 0.70
N PRO A 64 -15.68 -5.78 -0.47
CA PRO A 64 -15.17 -5.23 -1.71
C PRO A 64 -14.97 -3.72 -1.60
N GLY A 65 -13.81 -3.21 -2.04
CA GLY A 65 -13.43 -1.82 -1.89
C GLY A 65 -12.52 -1.54 -0.67
N VAL A 66 -12.41 -2.47 0.27
CA VAL A 66 -11.33 -2.43 1.28
C VAL A 66 -10.12 -3.10 0.67
N ILE A 67 -9.13 -2.30 0.30
CA ILE A 67 -7.93 -2.75 -0.44
C ILE A 67 -6.66 -2.17 0.18
N GLY A 68 -5.55 -2.84 -0.04
CA GLY A 68 -4.24 -2.32 0.37
C GLY A 68 -3.82 -1.10 -0.45
N ALA A 69 -3.01 -0.22 0.14
CA ALA A 69 -2.50 0.96 -0.54
C ALA A 69 -1.64 0.61 -1.77
N GLY A 70 -0.83 -0.45 -1.70
CA GLY A 70 -0.06 -0.97 -2.83
C GLY A 70 -0.93 -1.54 -3.94
N ALA A 71 -2.06 -2.17 -3.60
CA ALA A 71 -3.04 -2.62 -4.59
C ALA A 71 -3.65 -1.41 -5.32
N ALA A 72 -4.07 -0.37 -4.59
CA ALA A 72 -4.56 0.88 -5.18
C ALA A 72 -3.51 1.53 -6.09
N GLN A 73 -2.25 1.55 -5.66
CA GLN A 73 -1.14 2.07 -6.46
C GLN A 73 -0.93 1.28 -7.75
N THR A 74 -1.00 -0.05 -7.68
CA THR A 74 -0.90 -0.94 -8.85
C THR A 74 -2.05 -0.68 -9.84
N MET A 75 -3.29 -0.56 -9.35
CA MET A 75 -4.44 -0.23 -10.18
C MET A 75 -4.22 1.08 -10.95
N MET A 76 -3.78 2.13 -10.28
CA MET A 76 -3.55 3.43 -10.91
C MET A 76 -2.35 3.42 -11.87
N ASN A 77 -1.20 2.93 -11.42
CA ASN A 77 0.06 3.12 -12.14
C ASN A 77 0.28 2.10 -13.27
N LEU A 78 -0.18 0.86 -13.11
CA LEU A 78 0.01 -0.18 -14.12
C LEU A 78 -1.23 -0.39 -14.99
N HIS A 79 -2.42 -0.20 -14.44
CA HIS A 79 -3.66 -0.54 -15.15
C HIS A 79 -4.49 0.68 -15.55
N GLY A 80 -4.13 1.89 -15.09
CA GLY A 80 -4.89 3.11 -15.38
C GLY A 80 -6.31 3.09 -14.79
N VAL A 81 -6.54 2.29 -13.74
CA VAL A 81 -7.83 2.11 -13.11
C VAL A 81 -7.92 3.00 -11.87
N LYS A 82 -8.96 3.82 -11.80
CA LYS A 82 -9.29 4.63 -10.63
C LYS A 82 -9.91 3.72 -9.54
N PRO A 83 -9.29 3.61 -8.34
CA PRO A 83 -9.75 2.65 -7.32
C PRO A 83 -11.04 3.05 -6.60
N GLY A 84 -11.54 4.26 -6.82
CA GLY A 84 -12.77 4.76 -6.21
C GLY A 84 -12.93 6.26 -6.35
N SER A 85 -14.01 6.80 -5.79
CA SER A 85 -14.29 8.25 -5.81
C SER A 85 -13.96 8.92 -4.48
N ARG A 86 -14.32 8.28 -3.35
CA ARG A 86 -14.13 8.78 -1.98
C ARG A 86 -13.44 7.73 -1.15
N ILE A 87 -12.24 8.02 -0.67
CA ILE A 87 -11.33 7.03 -0.07
C ILE A 87 -10.86 7.53 1.29
N LEU A 88 -10.94 6.68 2.31
CA LEU A 88 -10.27 6.88 3.57
C LEU A 88 -8.95 6.08 3.56
N MET A 89 -7.84 6.73 3.89
CA MET A 89 -6.52 6.10 3.98
C MET A 89 -6.19 5.75 5.43
N LEU A 90 -5.92 4.46 5.69
CA LEU A 90 -5.38 4.02 6.98
C LEU A 90 -3.86 3.89 6.90
N GLY A 91 -3.18 4.63 7.75
CA GLY A 91 -1.72 4.68 7.86
C GLY A 91 -1.11 5.96 7.30
N SER A 92 -0.30 6.63 8.12
CA SER A 92 0.45 7.86 7.80
C SER A 92 1.95 7.62 7.56
N GLY A 93 2.33 6.38 7.28
CA GLY A 93 3.67 6.04 6.81
C GLY A 93 3.93 6.57 5.40
N ASN A 94 5.16 6.38 4.88
CA ASN A 94 5.51 6.87 3.55
C ASN A 94 4.57 6.35 2.45
N VAL A 95 4.19 5.07 2.50
CA VAL A 95 3.28 4.48 1.50
C VAL A 95 1.91 5.15 1.56
N GLY A 96 1.29 5.26 2.74
CA GLY A 96 -0.01 5.91 2.90
C GLY A 96 -0.02 7.36 2.40
N LEU A 97 1.02 8.14 2.73
CA LEU A 97 1.16 9.52 2.28
C LEU A 97 1.34 9.63 0.76
N VAL A 98 2.22 8.82 0.18
CA VAL A 98 2.51 8.84 -1.27
C VAL A 98 1.28 8.40 -2.05
N VAL A 99 0.64 7.30 -1.65
CA VAL A 99 -0.54 6.77 -2.33
C VAL A 99 -1.73 7.72 -2.19
N SER A 100 -1.94 8.34 -1.01
CA SER A 100 -2.97 9.39 -0.85
C SER A 100 -2.79 10.53 -1.84
N TYR A 101 -1.56 10.99 -2.03
CA TYR A 101 -1.29 12.05 -3.00
C TYR A 101 -1.54 11.59 -4.44
N GLN A 102 -1.17 10.35 -4.81
CA GLN A 102 -1.45 9.78 -6.13
C GLN A 102 -2.97 9.62 -6.38
N LEU A 103 -3.73 9.18 -5.37
CA LEU A 103 -5.19 9.11 -5.43
C LEU A 103 -5.81 10.46 -5.77
N ILE A 104 -5.36 11.53 -5.10
CA ILE A 104 -5.82 12.89 -5.38
C ILE A 104 -5.47 13.31 -6.82
N GLN A 105 -4.27 12.98 -7.30
CA GLN A 105 -3.88 13.26 -8.69
C GLN A 105 -4.73 12.50 -9.72
N CYS A 106 -5.23 11.30 -9.37
CA CYS A 106 -6.18 10.54 -10.18
C CYS A 106 -7.63 11.01 -10.05
N GLY A 107 -7.88 12.10 -9.31
CA GLY A 107 -9.21 12.67 -9.12
C GLY A 107 -10.07 11.92 -8.11
N CYS A 108 -9.47 11.18 -7.17
CA CYS A 108 -10.15 10.67 -5.99
C CYS A 108 -10.20 11.76 -4.90
N GLU A 109 -11.26 11.78 -4.13
CA GLU A 109 -11.31 12.52 -2.86
C GLU A 109 -10.75 11.64 -1.75
N VAL A 110 -9.66 12.05 -1.13
CA VAL A 110 -9.17 11.42 0.11
C VAL A 110 -9.86 12.13 1.27
N VAL A 111 -10.88 11.48 1.84
CA VAL A 111 -11.74 12.09 2.88
C VAL A 111 -11.05 12.22 4.23
N ALA A 112 -10.11 11.32 4.52
CA ALA A 112 -9.30 11.37 5.73
C ALA A 112 -8.05 10.49 5.57
N LEU A 113 -6.99 10.85 6.30
CA LEU A 113 -5.83 10.01 6.57
C LEU A 113 -5.80 9.71 8.07
N VAL A 114 -5.85 8.44 8.43
CA VAL A 114 -6.03 7.97 9.80
C VAL A 114 -4.82 7.17 10.24
N ASP A 115 -4.33 7.39 11.45
CA ASP A 115 -3.23 6.62 12.03
C ASP A 115 -3.41 6.45 13.54
N ALA A 116 -3.21 5.23 14.02
CA ALA A 116 -3.24 4.93 15.44
C ALA A 116 -2.08 5.57 16.23
N ALA A 117 -0.98 5.90 15.55
CA ALA A 117 0.13 6.62 16.16
C ALA A 117 -0.24 8.09 16.44
N PRO A 118 0.32 8.71 17.51
CA PRO A 118 0.05 10.10 17.87
C PRO A 118 0.80 11.10 16.97
N ARG A 119 1.55 10.61 15.98
CA ARG A 119 2.33 11.44 15.05
C ARG A 119 2.40 10.75 13.68
N ILE A 120 2.57 11.56 12.64
CA ILE A 120 2.80 11.05 11.27
C ILE A 120 4.10 10.24 11.23
N GLY A 121 4.01 9.01 10.69
CA GLY A 121 5.13 8.08 10.60
C GLY A 121 6.03 8.27 9.39
N GLY A 122 5.53 8.92 8.33
CA GLY A 122 6.26 9.14 7.10
C GLY A 122 7.09 10.43 7.09
N TYR A 123 7.86 10.62 6.03
CA TYR A 123 8.71 11.81 5.86
C TYR A 123 7.90 13.10 5.75
N GLY A 124 8.38 14.15 6.37
CA GLY A 124 7.74 15.47 6.40
C GLY A 124 7.44 16.05 5.01
N VAL A 125 8.26 15.77 4.01
CA VAL A 125 8.02 16.20 2.62
C VAL A 125 6.75 15.59 2.02
N HIS A 126 6.46 14.32 2.30
CA HIS A 126 5.24 13.66 1.86
C HIS A 126 4.02 14.14 2.65
N ALA A 127 4.17 14.24 3.97
CA ALA A 127 3.13 14.79 4.84
C ALA A 127 2.72 16.21 4.42
N ALA A 128 3.69 17.07 4.13
CA ALA A 128 3.44 18.43 3.66
C ALA A 128 2.73 18.49 2.30
N LYS A 129 3.00 17.55 1.39
CA LYS A 129 2.28 17.45 0.11
C LYS A 129 0.80 17.15 0.34
N VAL A 130 0.48 16.15 1.15
CA VAL A 130 -0.91 15.78 1.47
C VAL A 130 -1.61 16.90 2.25
N ALA A 131 -0.96 17.48 3.26
CA ALA A 131 -1.54 18.56 4.06
C ALA A 131 -1.94 19.79 3.22
N ARG A 132 -1.17 20.13 2.19
CA ARG A 132 -1.51 21.25 1.28
C ARG A 132 -2.76 21.00 0.44
N THR A 133 -3.21 19.77 0.29
CA THR A 133 -4.46 19.44 -0.43
C THR A 133 -5.70 19.59 0.46
N GLY A 134 -5.53 19.88 1.75
CA GLY A 134 -6.62 20.04 2.70
C GLY A 134 -7.15 18.73 3.31
N VAL A 135 -6.53 17.60 3.02
CA VAL A 135 -6.91 16.30 3.62
C VAL A 135 -6.70 16.34 5.14
N PRO A 136 -7.74 16.05 5.94
CA PRO A 136 -7.60 16.00 7.39
C PRO A 136 -6.82 14.76 7.84
N PHE A 137 -5.98 14.95 8.86
CA PHE A 137 -5.25 13.88 9.53
C PHE A 137 -5.90 13.59 10.88
N TYR A 138 -6.27 12.34 11.10
CA TYR A 138 -6.76 11.81 12.37
C TYR A 138 -5.69 10.92 12.98
N LEU A 139 -4.82 11.51 13.80
CA LEU A 139 -3.79 10.81 14.55
C LEU A 139 -4.36 10.31 15.88
N SER A 140 -3.77 9.28 16.48
CA SER A 140 -4.33 8.53 17.60
C SER A 140 -5.74 8.00 17.31
N HIS A 141 -6.04 7.68 16.04
CA HIS A 141 -7.32 7.10 15.63
C HIS A 141 -7.10 5.84 14.81
N THR A 142 -8.03 4.91 14.85
CA THR A 142 -8.05 3.75 13.96
C THR A 142 -9.48 3.38 13.55
N ILE A 143 -9.59 2.44 12.62
CA ILE A 143 -10.89 1.99 12.12
C ILE A 143 -11.57 1.11 13.18
N VAL A 144 -12.81 1.45 13.49
CA VAL A 144 -13.71 0.63 14.33
C VAL A 144 -14.39 -0.42 13.45
N THR A 145 -14.93 0.01 12.29
CA THR A 145 -15.63 -0.87 11.35
C THR A 145 -15.65 -0.23 9.96
N ALA A 146 -15.64 -1.07 8.93
CA ALA A 146 -16.10 -0.70 7.59
C ALA A 146 -17.51 -1.27 7.38
N GLU A 147 -18.37 -0.51 6.71
CA GLU A 147 -19.81 -0.74 6.59
C GLU A 147 -20.21 -0.84 5.13
N GLY A 148 -21.15 -1.72 4.84
CA GLY A 148 -21.71 -1.94 3.50
C GLY A 148 -22.23 -3.36 3.35
N ASP A 149 -22.95 -3.61 2.28
CA ASP A 149 -23.48 -4.94 1.92
C ASP A 149 -22.62 -5.59 0.83
N ASP A 150 -22.75 -5.15 -0.41
CA ASP A 150 -22.00 -5.68 -1.56
C ASP A 150 -20.58 -5.08 -1.68
N HIS A 151 -20.39 -3.89 -1.15
CA HIS A 151 -19.12 -3.15 -1.15
C HIS A 151 -19.12 -2.14 0.02
N VAL A 152 -17.93 -1.62 0.34
CA VAL A 152 -17.80 -0.62 1.41
C VAL A 152 -18.45 0.69 0.98
N THR A 153 -19.33 1.21 1.83
CA THR A 153 -20.02 2.51 1.65
C THR A 153 -19.75 3.47 2.80
N GLY A 154 -19.27 2.97 3.94
CA GLY A 154 -18.99 3.76 5.11
C GLY A 154 -17.82 3.21 5.92
N VAL A 155 -17.18 4.07 6.68
CA VAL A 155 -16.11 3.72 7.63
C VAL A 155 -16.29 4.53 8.90
N THR A 156 -16.31 3.86 10.04
CA THR A 156 -16.30 4.49 11.35
C THR A 156 -14.91 4.36 11.95
N ILE A 157 -14.33 5.49 12.38
CA ILE A 157 -13.08 5.58 13.12
C ILE A 157 -13.34 6.02 14.55
N ALA A 158 -12.42 5.73 15.48
CA ALA A 158 -12.44 6.30 16.81
C ALA A 158 -11.02 6.56 17.33
N GLU A 159 -10.91 7.45 18.31
CA GLU A 159 -9.66 7.73 19.00
C GLU A 159 -9.23 6.52 19.83
N VAL A 160 -7.93 6.29 19.93
CA VAL A 160 -7.31 5.27 20.75
C VAL A 160 -6.37 5.86 21.78
N ASP A 161 -6.33 5.24 22.95
CA ASP A 161 -5.37 5.58 24.02
C ASP A 161 -3.96 5.04 23.71
N SER A 162 -3.02 5.29 24.60
CA SER A 162 -1.63 4.81 24.47
C SER A 162 -1.47 3.27 24.48
N SER A 163 -2.53 2.55 24.83
CA SER A 163 -2.61 1.08 24.79
C SER A 163 -3.39 0.57 23.57
N PHE A 164 -3.71 1.45 22.62
CA PHE A 164 -4.51 1.18 21.42
C PHE A 164 -5.94 0.70 21.71
N LYS A 165 -6.51 1.09 22.86
CA LYS A 165 -7.91 0.83 23.18
C LYS A 165 -8.77 2.01 22.75
N PHE A 166 -9.94 1.72 22.17
CA PHE A 166 -10.89 2.73 21.76
C PHE A 166 -11.38 3.59 22.94
N ILE A 167 -11.46 4.90 22.71
CA ILE A 167 -12.04 5.85 23.64
C ILE A 167 -13.51 6.05 23.26
N PRO A 168 -14.47 5.62 24.09
CA PRO A 168 -15.90 5.72 23.78
C PRO A 168 -16.35 7.18 23.60
N GLY A 169 -17.25 7.40 22.64
CA GLY A 169 -17.80 8.74 22.35
C GLY A 169 -16.94 9.60 21.44
N THR A 170 -15.88 9.02 20.86
CA THR A 170 -14.99 9.71 19.89
C THR A 170 -15.22 9.24 18.46
N GLU A 171 -16.22 8.40 18.22
CA GLU A 171 -16.54 7.80 16.94
C GLU A 171 -16.87 8.88 15.90
N LYS A 172 -16.32 8.72 14.69
CA LYS A 172 -16.58 9.56 13.53
C LYS A 172 -16.86 8.67 12.32
N HIS A 173 -17.94 8.97 11.62
CA HIS A 173 -18.34 8.27 10.41
C HIS A 173 -17.93 9.04 9.17
N PHE A 174 -17.50 8.32 8.13
CA PHE A 174 -17.18 8.84 6.81
C PHE A 174 -17.88 8.00 5.74
N ASP A 175 -18.60 8.67 4.85
CA ASP A 175 -19.06 8.02 3.62
C ASP A 175 -17.86 7.81 2.69
N VAL A 176 -17.71 6.60 2.19
CA VAL A 176 -16.68 6.23 1.21
C VAL A 176 -17.33 5.58 -0.02
N ASP A 177 -16.65 5.67 -1.15
CA ASP A 177 -17.04 5.02 -2.40
C ASP A 177 -15.76 4.54 -3.09
N THR A 178 -15.55 3.24 -3.04
CA THR A 178 -14.39 2.56 -3.61
C THR A 178 -14.80 1.63 -4.76
N LYS A 179 -15.88 1.95 -5.48
CA LYS A 179 -16.18 1.27 -6.73
C LYS A 179 -15.08 1.59 -7.75
N CYS A 180 -14.44 0.57 -8.27
CA CYS A 180 -13.53 0.70 -9.40
C CYS A 180 -14.31 1.09 -10.66
N PHE A 181 -13.81 2.08 -11.39
CA PHE A 181 -14.33 2.51 -12.68
C PHE A 181 -13.23 2.38 -13.74
#